data_436995c7b54ac447efb69d7538e16414
#
_entry.id   436995c7b54ac447efb69d7538e16414
#
_cell.length_a   1.000
_cell.length_b   1.000
_cell.length_c   1.000
_cell.angle_alpha   90.00
_cell.angle_beta   90.00
_cell.angle_gamma   90.00
#
_symmetry.space_group_name_H-M   'P 1'
#
loop_
_entity.id
_entity.type
_entity.pdbx_description
1 polymer ?
#
loop_
_entity_poly.entity_id
_entity_poly.type
_entity_poly.pdbx_seq_one_letter_code
_entity_poly.pdbx_strand_id
1 'polypeptide(L)'
;AWMKGIRTICPEKALEAMIHQTEARHPGISSVGRDGFGYYDRLGYVPYPEVHEATAKTLEYAYADWCVARFADSIGRKEIADTYYRKALNYRNLYYPDYGFMWAKDANGKWRDAFDATEWGGPFTEGSSWHWTWSVLHDPEGLSRLMGGHTAMEARLDSMFTAPNTYNYGTYGFVIHEIAEMVALDMGQYAHGNQPVQHAIYLYDYIGRPWKAQKHVREVMDKLYHSGSKGYCGDEDNGQTSAWYVFSAMGFYPVC
;
A
#
# COMPACT_ATOMS: atom_id res chain seq x y z
N ALA A 1 -14.40 -7.80 11.48
CA ALA A 1 -15.42 -8.50 12.28
C ALA A 1 -15.86 -7.67 13.50
N TRP A 2 -15.00 -7.45 14.52
CA TRP A 2 -15.32 -6.73 15.76
C TRP A 2 -15.89 -5.32 15.54
N MET A 3 -15.22 -4.50 14.72
CA MET A 3 -15.63 -3.13 14.39
C MET A 3 -16.99 -3.07 13.65
N LYS A 4 -17.43 -4.18 13.06
CA LYS A 4 -18.73 -4.32 12.38
C LYS A 4 -19.80 -5.00 13.26
N GLY A 5 -19.58 -5.08 14.57
CA GLY A 5 -20.55 -5.61 15.53
C GLY A 5 -20.56 -7.14 15.71
N ILE A 6 -19.66 -7.87 15.07
CA ILE A 6 -19.52 -9.32 15.27
C ILE A 6 -18.77 -9.56 16.58
N ARG A 7 -19.47 -10.01 17.62
CA ARG A 7 -18.97 -10.12 19.01
C ARG A 7 -18.70 -11.56 19.47
N THR A 8 -18.57 -12.50 18.55
CA THR A 8 -18.38 -13.94 18.85
C THR A 8 -16.94 -14.32 19.16
N ILE A 9 -15.99 -13.38 19.11
CA ILE A 9 -14.57 -13.60 19.43
C ILE A 9 -14.25 -13.06 20.82
N CYS A 10 -13.23 -13.66 21.47
CA CYS A 10 -12.64 -13.11 22.68
C CYS A 10 -11.71 -11.95 22.30
N PRO A 11 -12.05 -10.68 22.61
CA PRO A 11 -11.30 -9.54 22.10
C PRO A 11 -9.87 -9.45 22.67
N GLU A 12 -9.67 -9.87 23.91
CA GLU A 12 -8.34 -9.86 24.54
C GLU A 12 -7.39 -10.83 23.84
N LYS A 13 -7.83 -12.06 23.55
CA LYS A 13 -7.03 -13.04 22.82
C LYS A 13 -6.77 -12.60 21.37
N ALA A 14 -7.75 -11.94 20.77
CA ALA A 14 -7.56 -11.39 19.41
C ALA A 14 -6.50 -10.29 19.41
N LEU A 15 -6.53 -9.37 20.39
CA LEU A 15 -5.51 -8.33 20.52
C LEU A 15 -4.11 -8.94 20.79
N GLU A 16 -4.02 -9.91 21.69
CA GLU A 16 -2.78 -10.62 21.98
C GLU A 16 -2.19 -11.26 20.72
N ALA A 17 -3.01 -11.96 19.93
CA ALA A 17 -2.60 -12.56 18.67
C ALA A 17 -2.15 -11.51 17.63
N MET A 18 -2.86 -10.38 17.52
CA MET A 18 -2.47 -9.27 16.64
C MET A 18 -1.11 -8.69 17.06
N ILE A 19 -0.89 -8.46 18.35
CA ILE A 19 0.39 -7.96 18.88
C ILE A 19 1.50 -8.95 18.58
N HIS A 20 1.29 -10.24 18.83
CA HIS A 20 2.28 -11.28 18.56
C HIS A 20 2.73 -11.29 17.09
N GLN A 21 1.82 -11.03 16.13
CA GLN A 21 2.17 -10.92 14.72
C GLN A 21 2.99 -9.67 14.39
N THR A 22 3.03 -8.67 15.25
CA THR A 22 3.86 -7.47 15.05
C THR A 22 5.28 -7.61 15.59
N GLU A 23 5.63 -8.73 16.19
CA GLU A 23 6.94 -9.02 16.78
C GLU A 23 7.91 -9.66 15.77
N ALA A 24 9.07 -10.06 16.25
CA ALA A 24 10.08 -10.71 15.43
C ALA A 24 9.56 -12.01 14.79
N ARG A 25 10.06 -12.31 13.59
CA ARG A 25 9.69 -13.50 12.84
C ARG A 25 9.96 -14.77 13.66
N HIS A 26 8.97 -15.66 13.69
CA HIS A 26 9.11 -16.94 14.36
C HIS A 26 10.18 -17.82 13.66
N PRO A 27 11.15 -18.43 14.38
CA PRO A 27 12.26 -19.13 13.75
C PRO A 27 11.86 -20.36 12.94
N GLY A 28 10.74 -20.98 13.27
CA GLY A 28 10.24 -22.20 12.61
C GLY A 28 8.99 -22.03 11.76
N ILE A 29 8.37 -20.84 11.75
CA ILE A 29 7.11 -20.58 11.02
C ILE A 29 7.23 -19.25 10.29
N SER A 30 7.52 -19.31 9.00
CA SER A 30 7.82 -18.13 8.18
C SER A 30 6.68 -17.12 8.05
N SER A 31 5.44 -17.54 8.26
CA SER A 31 4.24 -16.69 8.19
C SER A 31 3.90 -15.98 9.52
N VAL A 32 4.68 -16.20 10.58
CA VAL A 32 4.43 -15.61 11.90
C VAL A 32 5.49 -14.57 12.21
N GLY A 33 5.05 -13.37 12.58
CA GLY A 33 5.90 -12.23 12.91
C GLY A 33 6.43 -11.46 11.70
N ARG A 34 7.27 -10.45 11.97
CA ARG A 34 7.78 -9.49 10.99
C ARG A 34 9.24 -9.74 10.65
N ASP A 35 9.52 -9.86 9.36
CA ASP A 35 10.88 -9.83 8.84
C ASP A 35 11.48 -8.42 9.00
N GLY A 36 12.74 -8.34 9.46
CA GLY A 36 13.37 -7.06 9.75
C GLY A 36 12.83 -6.33 10.98
N PHE A 37 12.08 -7.00 11.88
CA PHE A 37 11.47 -6.40 13.08
C PHE A 37 12.45 -5.57 13.90
N GLY A 38 13.66 -6.08 14.18
CA GLY A 38 14.66 -5.37 14.99
C GLY A 38 15.10 -4.03 14.39
N TYR A 39 15.07 -3.90 13.07
CA TYR A 39 15.27 -2.62 12.39
C TYR A 39 14.03 -1.73 12.50
N TYR A 40 12.86 -2.29 12.18
CA TYR A 40 11.61 -1.53 12.22
C TYR A 40 11.34 -0.92 13.60
N ASP A 41 11.57 -1.68 14.67
CA ASP A 41 11.36 -1.23 16.06
C ASP A 41 12.35 -0.12 16.46
N ARG A 42 13.61 -0.21 16.02
CA ARG A 42 14.67 0.75 16.35
C ARG A 42 14.69 1.97 15.45
N LEU A 43 14.54 1.79 14.12
CA LEU A 43 14.71 2.85 13.13
C LEU A 43 13.39 3.49 12.69
N GLY A 44 12.26 2.84 12.96
CA GLY A 44 10.97 3.19 12.42
C GLY A 44 10.80 2.84 10.93
N TYR A 45 11.67 2.01 10.37
CA TYR A 45 11.57 1.46 9.03
C TYR A 45 12.43 0.20 8.87
N VAL A 46 12.15 -0.59 7.85
CA VAL A 46 12.96 -1.73 7.43
C VAL A 46 13.97 -1.24 6.38
N PRO A 47 15.30 -1.46 6.56
CA PRO A 47 16.31 -0.96 5.64
C PRO A 47 16.54 -1.90 4.45
N TYR A 48 16.91 -1.31 3.31
CA TYR A 48 17.34 -1.99 2.10
C TYR A 48 18.80 -1.62 1.80
N PRO A 49 19.71 -2.53 1.44
CA PRO A 49 19.44 -3.91 0.98
C PRO A 49 19.43 -4.98 2.09
N GLU A 50 19.53 -4.60 3.37
CA GLU A 50 19.61 -5.56 4.49
C GLU A 50 18.42 -6.50 4.55
N VAL A 51 17.24 -6.00 4.16
CA VAL A 51 16.01 -6.79 4.05
C VAL A 51 15.41 -6.57 2.67
N HIS A 52 15.06 -7.64 1.99
CA HIS A 52 14.36 -7.59 0.70
C HIS A 52 12.94 -7.02 0.88
N GLU A 53 12.42 -6.31 -0.13
CA GLU A 53 11.08 -5.67 -0.10
C GLU A 53 10.88 -4.70 1.08
N ALA A 54 11.94 -4.07 1.52
CA ALA A 54 12.00 -3.33 2.77
C ALA A 54 11.02 -2.15 2.84
N THR A 55 10.86 -1.42 1.74
CA THR A 55 9.91 -0.28 1.68
C THR A 55 8.48 -0.79 1.73
N ALA A 56 8.13 -1.80 0.95
CA ALA A 56 6.81 -2.41 0.98
C ALA A 56 6.48 -2.93 2.39
N LYS A 57 7.39 -3.69 3.02
CA LYS A 57 7.24 -4.18 4.40
C LYS A 57 7.01 -3.05 5.40
N THR A 58 7.74 -1.94 5.29
CA THR A 58 7.55 -0.79 6.19
C THR A 58 6.14 -0.20 6.08
N LEU A 59 5.63 -0.04 4.87
CA LEU A 59 4.29 0.51 4.61
C LEU A 59 3.21 -0.43 5.13
N GLU A 60 3.32 -1.72 4.85
CA GLU A 60 2.41 -2.76 5.34
C GLU A 60 2.42 -2.85 6.87
N TYR A 61 3.60 -2.79 7.50
CA TYR A 61 3.71 -2.81 8.96
C TYR A 61 3.07 -1.57 9.60
N ALA A 62 3.23 -0.40 8.99
CA ALA A 62 2.58 0.82 9.48
C ALA A 62 1.05 0.73 9.41
N TYR A 63 0.50 0.17 8.34
CA TYR A 63 -0.94 -0.10 8.24
C TYR A 63 -1.41 -1.14 9.24
N ALA A 64 -0.67 -2.25 9.40
CA ALA A 64 -0.98 -3.27 10.39
C ALA A 64 -0.93 -2.73 11.83
N ASP A 65 0.03 -1.85 12.13
CA ASP A 65 0.11 -1.16 13.43
C ASP A 65 -1.13 -0.28 13.68
N TRP A 66 -1.60 0.44 12.66
CA TRP A 66 -2.84 1.18 12.76
C TRP A 66 -4.04 0.27 13.05
N CYS A 67 -4.11 -0.90 12.41
CA CYS A 67 -5.17 -1.89 12.68
C CYS A 67 -5.14 -2.38 14.14
N VAL A 68 -3.94 -2.65 14.69
CA VAL A 68 -3.78 -3.01 16.12
C VAL A 68 -4.25 -1.85 17.01
N ALA A 69 -3.82 -0.61 16.70
CA ALA A 69 -4.21 0.57 17.46
C ALA A 69 -5.72 0.75 17.50
N ARG A 70 -6.38 0.66 16.34
CA ARG A 70 -7.83 0.78 16.22
C ARG A 70 -8.58 -0.30 17.01
N PHE A 71 -8.08 -1.52 16.95
CA PHE A 71 -8.68 -2.63 17.69
C PHE A 71 -8.50 -2.44 19.20
N ALA A 72 -7.27 -2.14 19.66
CA ALA A 72 -6.97 -1.87 21.07
C ALA A 72 -7.83 -0.73 21.64
N ASP A 73 -7.96 0.38 20.88
CA ASP A 73 -8.81 1.51 21.27
C ASP A 73 -10.27 1.10 21.40
N SER A 74 -10.80 0.28 20.49
CA SER A 74 -12.19 -0.18 20.49
C SER A 74 -12.56 -1.07 21.69
N ILE A 75 -11.57 -1.62 22.39
CA ILE A 75 -11.73 -2.43 23.60
C ILE A 75 -11.16 -1.76 24.85
N GLY A 76 -10.83 -0.47 24.77
CA GLY A 76 -10.40 0.36 25.90
C GLY A 76 -8.93 0.19 26.32
N ARG A 77 -8.08 -0.42 25.49
CA ARG A 77 -6.63 -0.61 25.76
C ARG A 77 -5.84 0.59 25.28
N LYS A 78 -6.02 1.76 25.89
CA LYS A 78 -5.51 3.06 25.46
C LYS A 78 -3.99 3.12 25.31
N GLU A 79 -3.22 2.62 26.28
CA GLU A 79 -1.75 2.65 26.23
C GLU A 79 -1.20 1.86 25.04
N ILE A 80 -1.82 0.70 24.75
CA ILE A 80 -1.48 -0.10 23.58
C ILE A 80 -1.86 0.67 22.31
N ALA A 81 -3.07 1.21 22.26
CA ALA A 81 -3.53 2.00 21.11
C ALA A 81 -2.59 3.16 20.80
N ASP A 82 -2.21 3.96 21.79
CA ASP A 82 -1.31 5.11 21.64
C ASP A 82 0.08 4.68 21.12
N THR A 83 0.58 3.54 21.59
CA THR A 83 1.86 3.00 21.13
C THR A 83 1.80 2.63 19.65
N TYR A 84 0.76 1.92 19.24
CA TYR A 84 0.60 1.47 17.87
C TYR A 84 0.18 2.61 16.91
N TYR A 85 -0.57 3.62 17.36
CA TYR A 85 -0.80 4.83 16.58
C TYR A 85 0.50 5.57 16.24
N ARG A 86 1.47 5.62 17.16
CA ARG A 86 2.79 6.20 16.86
C ARG A 86 3.54 5.37 15.81
N LYS A 87 3.54 4.03 15.94
CA LYS A 87 4.18 3.13 14.96
C LYS A 87 3.52 3.21 13.58
N ALA A 88 2.22 3.43 13.53
CA ALA A 88 1.48 3.63 12.27
C ALA A 88 1.96 4.83 11.44
N LEU A 89 2.68 5.78 12.03
CA LEU A 89 3.29 6.91 11.33
C LEU A 89 4.66 6.60 10.72
N ASN A 90 5.18 5.40 10.89
CA ASN A 90 6.51 4.99 10.43
C ASN A 90 6.68 5.07 8.90
N TYR A 91 5.59 4.98 8.11
CA TYR A 91 5.62 5.19 6.67
C TYR A 91 6.31 6.50 6.27
N ARG A 92 6.24 7.55 7.13
CA ARG A 92 6.82 8.89 6.89
C ARG A 92 8.33 8.85 6.74
N ASN A 93 9.00 7.87 7.36
CA ASN A 93 10.45 7.73 7.31
C ASN A 93 10.97 7.40 5.91
N LEU A 94 10.12 6.85 5.04
CA LEU A 94 10.49 6.43 3.69
C LEU A 94 9.92 7.32 2.57
N TYR A 95 9.22 8.41 2.91
CA TYR A 95 8.86 9.41 1.92
C TYR A 95 10.10 10.25 1.55
N TYR A 96 10.47 10.23 0.27
CA TYR A 96 11.64 10.94 -0.26
C TYR A 96 11.18 12.29 -0.86
N PRO A 97 11.33 13.41 -0.14
CA PRO A 97 10.74 14.69 -0.54
C PRO A 97 11.24 15.20 -1.89
N ASP A 98 12.53 14.99 -2.20
CA ASP A 98 13.16 15.50 -3.42
C ASP A 98 12.52 14.94 -4.70
N TYR A 99 11.96 13.73 -4.62
CA TYR A 99 11.30 13.07 -5.74
C TYR A 99 9.78 12.95 -5.57
N GLY A 100 9.28 13.09 -4.34
CA GLY A 100 7.85 12.98 -4.03
C GLY A 100 7.30 11.56 -4.11
N PHE A 101 8.11 10.57 -3.71
CA PHE A 101 7.77 9.15 -3.71
C PHE A 101 8.24 8.45 -2.43
N MET A 102 7.67 7.28 -2.15
CA MET A 102 8.29 6.34 -1.21
C MET A 102 9.54 5.74 -1.84
N TRP A 103 10.64 5.67 -1.06
CA TRP A 103 11.90 5.11 -1.49
C TRP A 103 12.63 4.41 -0.34
N ALA A 104 13.69 3.66 -0.66
CA ALA A 104 14.43 2.89 0.32
C ALA A 104 15.54 3.71 1.00
N LYS A 105 15.80 3.35 2.27
CA LYS A 105 16.99 3.76 3.04
C LYS A 105 17.77 2.53 3.51
N ASP A 106 19.09 2.70 3.67
CA ASP A 106 19.94 1.74 4.36
C ASP A 106 19.80 1.82 5.89
N ALA A 107 20.48 0.93 6.61
CA ALA A 107 20.45 0.89 8.09
C ALA A 107 21.10 2.12 8.76
N ASN A 108 21.81 2.96 8.02
CA ASN A 108 22.42 4.21 8.49
C ASN A 108 21.55 5.45 8.18
N GLY A 109 20.40 5.26 7.55
CA GLY A 109 19.48 6.34 7.19
C GLY A 109 19.78 7.04 5.87
N LYS A 110 20.76 6.54 5.11
CA LYS A 110 21.10 7.08 3.78
C LYS A 110 20.07 6.57 2.76
N TRP A 111 19.53 7.48 1.94
CA TRP A 111 18.69 7.11 0.80
C TRP A 111 19.48 6.22 -0.18
N ARG A 112 18.81 5.21 -0.72
CA ARG A 112 19.37 4.41 -1.79
C ARG A 112 19.66 5.30 -3.00
N ASP A 113 20.88 5.20 -3.52
CA ASP A 113 21.33 5.96 -4.68
C ASP A 113 20.56 5.54 -5.96
N ALA A 114 20.69 6.34 -7.01
CA ALA A 114 20.08 6.10 -8.33
C ALA A 114 18.55 5.88 -8.25
N PHE A 115 17.82 6.89 -7.74
CA PHE A 115 16.35 6.86 -7.72
C PHE A 115 15.76 6.61 -9.10
N ASP A 116 14.92 5.60 -9.21
CA ASP A 116 14.13 5.28 -10.39
C ASP A 116 12.71 4.89 -9.97
N ALA A 117 11.74 5.77 -10.23
CA ALA A 117 10.35 5.54 -9.84
C ALA A 117 9.71 4.36 -10.60
N THR A 118 10.32 3.91 -11.71
CA THR A 118 9.82 2.82 -12.56
C THR A 118 10.48 1.48 -12.27
N GLU A 119 11.43 1.42 -11.32
CA GLU A 119 12.09 0.17 -10.94
C GLU A 119 11.17 -0.73 -10.11
N TRP A 120 10.92 -1.93 -10.60
CA TRP A 120 10.11 -2.95 -9.95
C TRP A 120 10.95 -3.89 -9.08
N GLY A 121 10.37 -4.34 -7.99
CA GLY A 121 11.04 -5.24 -7.04
C GLY A 121 12.06 -4.51 -6.17
N GLY A 122 13.10 -5.22 -5.74
CA GLY A 122 14.10 -4.69 -4.82
C GLY A 122 13.51 -4.27 -3.47
N PRO A 123 13.31 -2.96 -3.23
CA PRO A 123 12.65 -2.48 -2.03
C PRO A 123 11.12 -2.65 -2.05
N PHE A 124 10.54 -3.04 -3.16
CA PHE A 124 9.09 -3.18 -3.36
C PHE A 124 8.70 -4.63 -3.72
N THR A 125 7.45 -4.99 -3.42
CA THR A 125 6.84 -6.26 -3.82
C THR A 125 5.93 -6.00 -5.01
N GLU A 126 6.13 -6.72 -6.11
CA GLU A 126 5.27 -6.70 -7.31
C GLU A 126 4.84 -5.29 -7.73
N GLY A 127 5.78 -4.35 -7.70
CA GLY A 127 5.51 -2.96 -7.99
C GLY A 127 6.76 -2.09 -7.93
N SER A 128 6.54 -0.80 -8.08
CA SER A 128 7.55 0.26 -8.07
C SER A 128 7.13 1.40 -7.12
N SER A 129 7.93 2.48 -7.08
CA SER A 129 7.54 3.69 -6.33
C SER A 129 6.19 4.26 -6.76
N TRP A 130 5.83 4.14 -8.05
CA TRP A 130 4.54 4.59 -8.57
C TRP A 130 3.34 3.90 -7.90
N HIS A 131 3.50 2.64 -7.49
CA HIS A 131 2.44 1.86 -6.90
C HIS A 131 2.44 2.00 -5.37
N TRP A 132 3.60 1.78 -4.76
CA TRP A 132 3.73 1.71 -3.31
C TRP A 132 3.65 3.06 -2.59
N THR A 133 3.87 4.18 -3.29
CA THR A 133 3.69 5.50 -2.68
C THR A 133 2.28 5.73 -2.14
N TRP A 134 1.30 5.04 -2.70
CA TRP A 134 -0.11 5.15 -2.29
C TRP A 134 -0.50 4.21 -1.15
N SER A 135 0.36 3.26 -0.75
CA SER A 135 0.08 2.27 0.30
C SER A 135 0.12 2.88 1.71
N VAL A 136 -0.60 3.98 1.90
CA VAL A 136 -0.85 4.67 3.17
C VAL A 136 -2.36 4.78 3.37
N LEU A 137 -3.02 3.62 3.41
CA LEU A 137 -4.48 3.48 3.45
C LEU A 137 -5.10 4.15 4.68
N HIS A 138 -4.37 4.17 5.79
CA HIS A 138 -4.83 4.62 7.10
C HIS A 138 -4.63 6.12 7.37
N ASP A 139 -3.80 6.82 6.58
CA ASP A 139 -3.51 8.25 6.78
C ASP A 139 -3.35 8.99 5.42
N PRO A 140 -4.37 8.98 4.54
CA PRO A 140 -4.31 9.69 3.25
C PRO A 140 -4.03 11.18 3.40
N GLU A 141 -4.58 11.80 4.45
CA GLU A 141 -4.36 13.20 4.77
C GLU A 141 -2.90 13.46 5.22
N GLY A 142 -2.30 12.55 5.99
CA GLY A 142 -0.88 12.59 6.35
C GLY A 142 0.03 12.45 5.14
N LEU A 143 -0.31 11.54 4.21
CA LEU A 143 0.40 11.40 2.94
C LEU A 143 0.30 12.69 2.10
N SER A 144 -0.90 13.26 2.01
CA SER A 144 -1.11 14.54 1.32
C SER A 144 -0.25 15.66 1.89
N ARG A 145 -0.17 15.77 3.22
CA ARG A 145 0.72 16.76 3.87
C ARG A 145 2.19 16.55 3.54
N LEU A 146 2.68 15.30 3.49
CA LEU A 146 4.05 15.00 3.06
C LEU A 146 4.32 15.43 1.62
N MET A 147 3.33 15.31 0.75
CA MET A 147 3.43 15.72 -0.67
C MET A 147 3.35 17.25 -0.86
N GLY A 148 3.02 18.02 0.18
CA GLY A 148 2.84 19.47 0.09
C GLY A 148 1.38 19.93 -0.01
N GLY A 149 0.44 19.06 0.32
CA GLY A 149 -1.01 19.33 0.37
C GLY A 149 -1.81 18.75 -0.80
N HIS A 150 -3.12 18.98 -0.76
CA HIS A 150 -4.08 18.38 -1.68
C HIS A 150 -3.76 18.65 -3.15
N THR A 151 -3.33 19.87 -3.50
CA THR A 151 -2.98 20.22 -4.89
C THR A 151 -1.76 19.45 -5.40
N ALA A 152 -0.75 19.26 -4.56
CA ALA A 152 0.43 18.49 -4.94
C ALA A 152 0.12 17.00 -5.07
N MET A 153 -0.68 16.46 -4.15
CA MET A 153 -1.15 15.08 -4.24
C MET A 153 -2.03 14.85 -5.48
N GLU A 154 -2.93 15.79 -5.81
CA GLU A 154 -3.72 15.76 -7.03
C GLU A 154 -2.83 15.68 -8.27
N ALA A 155 -1.84 16.56 -8.37
CA ALA A 155 -0.91 16.58 -9.51
C ALA A 155 -0.12 15.25 -9.63
N ARG A 156 0.26 14.64 -8.52
CA ARG A 156 0.95 13.35 -8.49
C ARG A 156 0.03 12.21 -8.93
N LEU A 157 -1.21 12.18 -8.47
CA LEU A 157 -2.23 11.21 -8.92
C LEU A 157 -2.51 11.37 -10.42
N ASP A 158 -2.70 12.60 -10.90
CA ASP A 158 -2.91 12.87 -12.34
C ASP A 158 -1.71 12.37 -13.17
N SER A 159 -0.49 12.59 -12.67
CA SER A 159 0.73 12.15 -13.37
C SER A 159 0.84 10.63 -13.47
N MET A 160 0.31 9.87 -12.50
CA MET A 160 0.31 8.41 -12.56
C MET A 160 -0.45 7.89 -13.80
N PHE A 161 -1.58 8.50 -14.15
CA PHE A 161 -2.40 8.09 -15.30
C PHE A 161 -1.87 8.60 -16.66
N THR A 162 -0.95 9.56 -16.65
CA THR A 162 -0.42 10.20 -17.86
C THR A 162 1.06 9.99 -18.10
N ALA A 163 1.80 9.49 -17.12
CA ALA A 163 3.21 9.15 -17.28
C ALA A 163 3.38 8.03 -18.31
N PRO A 164 4.51 8.01 -19.05
CA PRO A 164 4.82 6.87 -19.91
C PRO A 164 4.76 5.55 -19.12
N ASN A 165 4.20 4.51 -19.70
CA ASN A 165 4.14 3.17 -19.11
C ASN A 165 5.47 2.39 -19.27
N THR A 166 6.58 3.12 -19.26
CA THR A 166 7.93 2.57 -19.22
C THR A 166 8.20 1.89 -17.88
N TYR A 167 9.07 0.91 -17.89
CA TYR A 167 9.43 0.14 -16.71
C TYR A 167 10.91 -0.22 -16.70
N ASN A 168 11.42 -0.41 -15.48
CA ASN A 168 12.66 -1.10 -15.21
C ASN A 168 12.29 -2.35 -14.40
N TYR A 169 12.53 -3.54 -14.91
CA TYR A 169 12.19 -4.80 -14.22
C TYR A 169 13.05 -5.08 -12.97
N GLY A 170 14.06 -4.25 -12.73
CA GLY A 170 14.85 -4.23 -11.49
C GLY A 170 15.41 -5.60 -11.09
N THR A 171 15.18 -5.97 -9.83
CA THR A 171 15.70 -7.22 -9.26
C THR A 171 15.02 -8.49 -9.77
N TYR A 172 13.89 -8.39 -10.47
CA TYR A 172 13.28 -9.56 -11.12
C TYR A 172 14.13 -10.10 -12.26
N GLY A 173 14.91 -9.25 -12.94
CA GLY A 173 15.78 -9.66 -14.06
C GLY A 173 15.04 -10.00 -15.36
N PHE A 174 13.70 -9.94 -15.36
CA PHE A 174 12.83 -10.17 -16.52
C PHE A 174 11.48 -9.49 -16.32
N VAL A 175 10.68 -9.44 -17.37
CA VAL A 175 9.32 -8.87 -17.33
C VAL A 175 8.39 -9.88 -16.67
N ILE A 176 7.96 -9.60 -15.45
CA ILE A 176 6.92 -10.38 -14.76
C ILE A 176 5.54 -10.03 -15.34
N HIS A 177 4.52 -10.86 -15.07
CA HIS A 177 3.20 -10.69 -15.72
C HIS A 177 2.54 -9.36 -15.32
N GLU A 178 2.70 -8.87 -14.10
CA GLU A 178 2.13 -7.60 -13.65
C GLU A 178 2.70 -6.40 -14.42
N ILE A 179 3.99 -6.45 -14.82
CA ILE A 179 4.59 -5.43 -15.70
C ILE A 179 3.96 -5.51 -17.09
N ALA A 180 3.84 -6.72 -17.65
CA ALA A 180 3.26 -6.91 -18.97
C ALA A 180 1.79 -6.44 -19.01
N GLU A 181 1.04 -6.73 -17.96
CA GLU A 181 -0.34 -6.28 -17.75
C GLU A 181 -0.41 -4.75 -17.70
N MET A 182 0.39 -4.09 -16.84
CA MET A 182 0.42 -2.63 -16.76
C MET A 182 0.67 -1.98 -18.13
N VAL A 183 1.62 -2.51 -18.90
CA VAL A 183 1.92 -2.00 -20.24
C VAL A 183 0.73 -2.20 -21.18
N ALA A 184 0.07 -3.36 -21.11
CA ALA A 184 -1.08 -3.67 -21.96
C ALA A 184 -2.32 -2.84 -21.65
N LEU A 185 -2.49 -2.37 -20.41
CA LEU A 185 -3.62 -1.52 -20.01
C LEU A 185 -3.57 -0.12 -20.62
N ASP A 186 -2.38 0.38 -20.94
CA ASP A 186 -2.16 1.73 -21.47
C ASP A 186 -2.86 2.83 -20.65
N MET A 187 -2.68 2.76 -19.33
CA MET A 187 -3.18 3.73 -18.35
C MET A 187 -2.02 4.35 -17.53
N GLY A 188 -0.93 4.71 -18.21
CA GLY A 188 0.26 5.27 -17.61
C GLY A 188 0.95 4.27 -16.67
N GLN A 189 1.21 4.70 -15.44
CA GLN A 189 1.79 3.87 -14.38
C GLN A 189 0.72 3.23 -13.46
N TYR A 190 -0.56 3.33 -13.80
CA TYR A 190 -1.63 2.70 -13.02
C TYR A 190 -1.78 1.23 -13.39
N ALA A 191 -1.24 0.34 -12.56
CA ALA A 191 -1.21 -1.11 -12.77
C ALA A 191 -2.42 -1.79 -12.10
N HIS A 192 -3.63 -1.59 -12.66
CA HIS A 192 -4.87 -2.09 -12.05
C HIS A 192 -4.92 -3.61 -11.86
N GLY A 193 -4.16 -4.36 -12.64
CA GLY A 193 -4.07 -5.82 -12.53
C GLY A 193 -3.46 -6.31 -11.21
N ASN A 194 -2.84 -5.42 -10.43
CA ASN A 194 -2.21 -5.77 -9.15
C ASN A 194 -2.71 -4.89 -8.00
N GLN A 195 -2.88 -5.46 -6.80
CA GLN A 195 -3.56 -4.86 -5.64
C GLN A 195 -2.89 -3.62 -5.07
N PRO A 196 -1.54 -3.46 -5.05
CA PRO A 196 -0.89 -2.33 -4.39
C PRO A 196 -1.41 -0.95 -4.82
N VAL A 197 -2.01 -0.83 -6.01
CA VAL A 197 -2.43 0.46 -6.54
C VAL A 197 -3.94 0.60 -6.77
N GLN A 198 -4.71 -0.48 -6.62
CA GLN A 198 -6.15 -0.48 -6.93
C GLN A 198 -6.95 0.58 -6.15
N HIS A 199 -6.55 0.88 -4.91
CA HIS A 199 -7.20 1.88 -4.07
C HIS A 199 -6.83 3.33 -4.44
N ALA A 200 -5.74 3.55 -5.20
CA ALA A 200 -5.19 4.88 -5.44
C ALA A 200 -6.18 5.84 -6.11
N ILE A 201 -7.08 5.34 -6.96
CA ILE A 201 -8.15 6.14 -7.58
C ILE A 201 -9.03 6.81 -6.53
N TYR A 202 -9.33 6.13 -5.43
CA TYR A 202 -10.21 6.65 -4.38
C TYR A 202 -9.53 7.70 -3.49
N LEU A 203 -8.21 7.87 -3.60
CA LEU A 203 -7.51 8.95 -2.89
C LEU A 203 -7.90 10.34 -3.38
N TYR A 204 -8.45 10.47 -4.58
CA TYR A 204 -9.05 11.71 -5.04
C TYR A 204 -10.21 12.18 -4.15
N ASP A 205 -10.97 11.27 -3.54
CA ASP A 205 -12.07 11.61 -2.63
C ASP A 205 -11.55 12.32 -1.38
N TYR A 206 -10.41 11.85 -0.84
CA TYR A 206 -9.78 12.41 0.37
C TYR A 206 -9.20 13.82 0.16
N ILE A 207 -8.90 14.19 -1.08
CA ILE A 207 -8.42 15.53 -1.43
C ILE A 207 -9.50 16.42 -2.06
N GLY A 208 -10.79 16.02 -1.94
CA GLY A 208 -11.92 16.80 -2.41
C GLY A 208 -12.06 16.88 -3.93
N ARG A 209 -11.67 15.81 -4.64
CA ARG A 209 -11.77 15.70 -6.11
C ARG A 209 -12.59 14.46 -6.54
N PRO A 210 -13.77 14.21 -5.97
CA PRO A 210 -14.53 12.98 -6.23
C PRO A 210 -14.88 12.77 -7.72
N TRP A 211 -15.04 13.83 -8.49
CA TRP A 211 -15.28 13.72 -9.94
C TRP A 211 -14.13 13.07 -10.71
N LYS A 212 -12.88 13.20 -10.22
CA LYS A 212 -11.72 12.51 -10.82
C LYS A 212 -11.74 11.02 -10.47
N ALA A 213 -12.05 10.69 -9.22
CA ALA A 213 -12.28 9.29 -8.82
C ALA A 213 -13.37 8.65 -9.69
N GLN A 214 -14.54 9.30 -9.82
CA GLN A 214 -15.66 8.83 -10.63
C GLN A 214 -15.27 8.61 -12.10
N LYS A 215 -14.51 9.54 -12.68
CA LYS A 215 -14.01 9.42 -14.05
C LYS A 215 -13.13 8.19 -14.23
N HIS A 216 -12.10 8.05 -13.40
CA HIS A 216 -11.14 6.94 -13.52
C HIS A 216 -11.76 5.59 -13.15
N VAL A 217 -12.63 5.54 -12.13
CA VAL A 217 -13.39 4.32 -11.80
C VAL A 217 -14.20 3.86 -13.02
N ARG A 218 -14.95 4.77 -13.66
CA ARG A 218 -15.72 4.45 -14.86
C ARG A 218 -14.82 3.97 -16.00
N GLU A 219 -13.72 4.66 -16.23
CA GLU A 219 -12.75 4.31 -17.26
C GLU A 219 -12.18 2.90 -17.05
N VAL A 220 -11.78 2.57 -15.81
CA VAL A 220 -11.28 1.24 -15.45
C VAL A 220 -12.36 0.18 -15.66
N MET A 221 -13.58 0.41 -15.18
CA MET A 221 -14.67 -0.56 -15.31
C MET A 221 -15.02 -0.84 -16.79
N ASP A 222 -15.02 0.19 -17.62
CA ASP A 222 -15.40 0.06 -19.02
C ASP A 222 -14.29 -0.56 -19.89
N LYS A 223 -13.01 -0.29 -19.55
CA LYS A 223 -11.86 -0.76 -20.35
C LYS A 223 -11.33 -2.12 -19.91
N LEU A 224 -11.31 -2.38 -18.59
CA LEU A 224 -10.50 -3.45 -18.02
C LEU A 224 -11.32 -4.65 -17.54
N TYR A 225 -12.65 -4.56 -17.59
CA TYR A 225 -13.53 -5.65 -17.19
C TYR A 225 -14.51 -6.01 -18.31
N HIS A 226 -14.72 -7.32 -18.53
CA HIS A 226 -15.72 -7.80 -19.48
C HIS A 226 -16.22 -9.21 -19.12
N SER A 227 -17.32 -9.64 -19.72
CA SER A 227 -17.97 -10.93 -19.42
C SER A 227 -17.33 -12.16 -20.07
N GLY A 228 -16.22 -12.01 -20.79
CA GLY A 228 -15.51 -13.12 -21.41
C GLY A 228 -14.66 -13.92 -20.42
N SER A 229 -14.06 -15.01 -20.87
CA SER A 229 -13.18 -15.87 -20.04
C SER A 229 -11.89 -15.19 -19.57
N LYS A 230 -11.52 -14.06 -20.17
CA LYS A 230 -10.39 -13.20 -19.76
C LYS A 230 -10.91 -11.85 -19.24
N GLY A 231 -11.96 -11.89 -18.42
CA GLY A 231 -12.69 -10.72 -17.96
C GLY A 231 -11.97 -9.81 -16.98
N TYR A 232 -10.78 -10.19 -16.53
CA TYR A 232 -9.90 -9.40 -15.66
C TYR A 232 -8.62 -9.00 -16.40
N CYS A 233 -8.07 -7.86 -16.05
CA CYS A 233 -6.82 -7.35 -16.63
C CYS A 233 -5.54 -7.88 -15.95
N GLY A 234 -5.68 -8.70 -14.95
CA GLY A 234 -4.65 -9.36 -14.16
C GLY A 234 -5.27 -10.48 -13.34
N ASP A 235 -4.62 -10.89 -12.26
CA ASP A 235 -5.13 -11.95 -11.41
C ASP A 235 -6.37 -11.52 -10.61
N GLU A 236 -7.24 -12.46 -10.31
CA GLU A 236 -8.46 -12.19 -9.51
C GLU A 236 -8.16 -12.05 -8.02
N ASP A 237 -7.12 -12.77 -7.55
CA ASP A 237 -6.53 -12.70 -6.21
C ASP A 237 -7.51 -12.83 -5.05
N ASN A 238 -8.11 -14.02 -4.96
CA ASN A 238 -8.96 -14.43 -3.83
C ASN A 238 -10.14 -13.49 -3.55
N GLY A 239 -10.68 -12.85 -4.58
CA GLY A 239 -11.83 -11.98 -4.48
C GLY A 239 -11.52 -10.48 -4.49
N GLN A 240 -10.26 -10.07 -4.46
CA GLN A 240 -9.87 -8.65 -4.40
C GLN A 240 -10.33 -7.89 -5.65
N THR A 241 -9.99 -8.38 -6.83
CA THR A 241 -10.30 -7.72 -8.10
C THR A 241 -11.80 -7.75 -8.42
N SER A 242 -12.49 -8.86 -8.10
CA SER A 242 -13.95 -8.96 -8.17
C SER A 242 -14.62 -7.97 -7.20
N ALA A 243 -14.15 -7.91 -5.96
CA ALA A 243 -14.70 -7.01 -4.95
C ALA A 243 -14.51 -5.54 -5.35
N TRP A 244 -13.36 -5.19 -5.94
CA TRP A 244 -13.13 -3.83 -6.43
C TRP A 244 -14.20 -3.43 -7.46
N TYR A 245 -14.48 -4.29 -8.44
CA TYR A 245 -15.52 -4.02 -9.44
C TYR A 245 -16.91 -3.87 -8.81
N VAL A 246 -17.29 -4.80 -7.92
CA VAL A 246 -18.62 -4.80 -7.30
C VAL A 246 -18.82 -3.55 -6.44
N PHE A 247 -17.86 -3.21 -5.58
CA PHE A 247 -17.95 -2.00 -4.75
C PHE A 247 -17.95 -0.73 -5.59
N SER A 248 -17.12 -0.66 -6.63
CA SER A 248 -17.08 0.46 -7.56
C SER A 248 -18.41 0.64 -8.30
N ALA A 249 -19.05 -0.46 -8.74
CA ALA A 249 -20.37 -0.44 -9.35
C ALA A 249 -21.47 0.02 -8.38
N MET A 250 -21.30 -0.24 -7.09
CA MET A 250 -22.21 0.23 -6.01
C MET A 250 -21.96 1.69 -5.63
N GLY A 251 -20.88 2.32 -6.12
CA GLY A 251 -20.55 3.72 -5.90
C GLY A 251 -19.78 4.00 -4.61
N PHE A 252 -19.11 3.02 -4.02
CA PHE A 252 -18.21 3.20 -2.88
C PHE A 252 -17.07 2.18 -2.90
N TYR A 253 -15.99 2.48 -2.16
CA TYR A 253 -14.89 1.55 -1.97
C TYR A 253 -14.31 1.72 -0.55
N PRO A 254 -14.14 0.64 0.22
CA PRO A 254 -13.54 0.72 1.55
C PRO A 254 -12.00 0.80 1.42
N VAL A 255 -11.44 1.99 1.60
CA VAL A 255 -9.99 2.17 1.61
C VAL A 255 -9.40 1.60 2.91
N CYS A 256 -10.02 1.88 4.07
CA CYS A 256 -9.74 1.25 5.37
C CYS A 256 -10.90 1.40 6.38
#